data_d3f79c6db425c72b50d7b97e4ebe62ea
#
_entry.id   d3f79c6db425c72b50d7b97e4ebe62ea
#
_cell.length_a   1.000
_cell.length_b   1.000
_cell.length_c   1.000
_cell.angle_alpha   90.00
_cell.angle_beta   90.00
_cell.angle_gamma   90.00
#
_symmetry.space_group_name_H-M   'P 1'
#
loop_
_entity.id
_entity.type
_entity.pdbx_description
1 polymer ?
#
loop_
_entity_poly.entity_id
_entity_poly.type
_entity_poly.pdbx_seq_one_letter_code
_entity_poly.pdbx_strand_id
1 'polypeptide(L)'
;MLTGMISIKVVAVIIGPSGVAILGQLNNFVYIIQYLSSGAINNGIVKYVAEYKTSFYKTRSLLANALLITVMCSFVCGIGMMVFHTDLSNWIMLSPEYGYVFIVFGITVILYASNTFLISIVNGYKAYKTYIKINIANSITGLLFTVVFTWLYGLQGALICATTYQSVVFFVTLYMVHKQPWANLKYFKGRINQNIIRNYLKYALMTLVAVGTMPVAQILIRRYIMVSL
;
A
#
# COMPACT_ATOMS: atom_id res chain seq x y z
N MET A 1 -11.68 12.89 2.79
CA MET A 1 -10.99 13.94 3.55
C MET A 1 -11.48 14.03 5.00
N LEU A 2 -12.78 14.16 5.27
CA LEU A 2 -13.31 14.24 6.66
C LEU A 2 -12.87 13.06 7.56
N THR A 3 -12.92 11.82 7.08
CA THR A 3 -12.49 10.63 7.83
C THR A 3 -11.03 10.70 8.28
N GLY A 4 -10.13 11.19 7.42
CA GLY A 4 -8.71 11.36 7.76
C GLY A 4 -8.49 12.42 8.85
N MET A 5 -9.22 13.54 8.78
CA MET A 5 -9.12 14.59 9.80
C MET A 5 -9.61 14.10 11.17
N ILE A 6 -10.72 13.33 11.19
CA ILE A 6 -11.25 12.72 12.41
C ILE A 6 -10.24 11.73 12.99
N SER A 7 -9.68 10.83 12.15
CA SER A 7 -8.67 9.86 12.59
C SER A 7 -7.45 10.54 13.20
N ILE A 8 -6.89 11.56 12.55
CA ILE A 8 -5.71 12.30 13.07
C ILE A 8 -6.05 12.98 14.38
N LYS A 9 -7.22 13.60 14.51
CA LYS A 9 -7.63 14.27 15.76
C LYS A 9 -7.77 13.28 16.92
N VAL A 10 -8.44 12.14 16.68
CA VAL A 10 -8.61 11.09 17.71
C VAL A 10 -7.25 10.54 18.14
N VAL A 11 -6.39 10.23 17.17
CA VAL A 11 -5.03 9.76 17.43
C VAL A 11 -4.25 10.78 18.24
N ALA A 12 -4.26 12.07 17.86
CA ALA A 12 -3.53 13.12 18.56
C ALA A 12 -4.00 13.31 20.02
N VAL A 13 -5.29 13.16 20.27
CA VAL A 13 -5.84 13.27 21.65
C VAL A 13 -5.41 12.08 22.52
N ILE A 14 -5.36 10.86 21.95
CA ILE A 14 -5.09 9.64 22.74
C ILE A 14 -3.58 9.43 22.95
N ILE A 15 -2.75 9.63 21.90
CA ILE A 15 -1.33 9.29 21.94
C ILE A 15 -0.38 10.50 22.12
N GLY A 16 -0.92 11.69 22.08
CA GLY A 16 -0.14 12.92 22.24
C GLY A 16 0.78 13.27 21.05
N PRO A 17 1.53 14.40 21.16
CA PRO A 17 2.36 14.89 20.05
C PRO A 17 3.50 13.94 19.64
N SER A 18 4.18 13.34 20.63
CA SER A 18 5.28 12.38 20.36
C SER A 18 4.80 11.14 19.62
N GLY A 19 3.66 10.58 20.00
CA GLY A 19 3.06 9.43 19.31
C GLY A 19 2.63 9.77 17.88
N VAL A 20 2.10 10.98 17.65
CA VAL A 20 1.77 11.45 16.28
C VAL A 20 3.03 11.60 15.42
N ALA A 21 4.15 12.03 16.00
CA ALA A 21 5.42 12.12 15.28
C ALA A 21 5.91 10.73 14.80
N ILE A 22 5.92 9.74 15.71
CA ILE A 22 6.28 8.34 15.39
C ILE A 22 5.35 7.75 14.33
N LEU A 23 4.04 7.91 14.50
CA LEU A 23 3.06 7.45 13.51
C LEU A 23 3.25 8.12 12.14
N GLY A 24 3.61 9.40 12.14
CA GLY A 24 3.90 10.15 10.92
C GLY A 24 5.13 9.60 10.18
N GLN A 25 6.19 9.20 10.91
CA GLN A 25 7.36 8.54 10.32
C GLN A 25 7.00 7.19 9.73
N LEU A 26 6.25 6.37 10.49
CA LEU A 26 5.78 5.07 10.00
C LEU A 26 4.93 5.23 8.73
N ASN A 27 4.01 6.19 8.69
CA ASN A 27 3.17 6.44 7.51
C ASN A 27 4.00 6.80 6.27
N ASN A 28 5.05 7.61 6.40
CA ASN A 28 5.95 7.91 5.29
C ASN A 28 6.66 6.65 4.78
N PHE A 29 7.12 5.78 5.69
CA PHE A 29 7.71 4.49 5.35
C PHE A 29 6.69 3.56 4.65
N VAL A 30 5.49 3.44 5.21
CA VAL A 30 4.38 2.66 4.61
C VAL A 30 4.10 3.14 3.19
N TYR A 31 4.12 4.45 2.94
CA TYR A 31 3.98 5.02 1.60
C TYR A 31 5.06 4.52 0.64
N ILE A 32 6.33 4.54 1.05
CA ILE A 32 7.45 4.05 0.23
C ILE A 32 7.27 2.56 -0.07
N ILE A 33 6.98 1.75 0.94
CA ILE A 33 6.78 0.30 0.79
C ILE A 33 5.56 0.00 -0.09
N GLN A 34 4.52 0.79 -0.05
CA GLN A 34 3.35 0.64 -0.93
C GLN A 34 3.74 0.67 -2.42
N TYR A 35 4.59 1.60 -2.80
CA TYR A 35 5.06 1.69 -4.19
C TYR A 35 6.07 0.59 -4.52
N LEU A 36 7.00 0.30 -3.64
CA LEU A 36 7.99 -0.75 -3.84
C LEU A 36 7.35 -2.14 -3.93
N SER A 37 6.44 -2.47 -3.03
CA SER A 37 5.76 -3.77 -2.98
C SER A 37 4.86 -4.03 -4.17
N SER A 38 4.27 -2.98 -4.76
CA SER A 38 3.52 -3.09 -6.02
C SER A 38 4.40 -3.05 -7.26
N GLY A 39 5.74 -2.97 -7.11
CA GLY A 39 6.68 -2.77 -8.21
C GLY A 39 6.56 -1.40 -8.87
N ALA A 40 5.92 -0.43 -8.21
CA ALA A 40 5.62 0.92 -8.70
C ALA A 40 4.90 0.97 -10.07
N ILE A 41 4.23 -0.13 -10.46
CA ILE A 41 3.60 -0.29 -11.80
C ILE A 41 2.13 0.13 -11.85
N ASN A 42 1.56 0.62 -10.75
CA ASN A 42 0.13 0.93 -10.62
C ASN A 42 -0.38 1.87 -11.73
N ASN A 43 0.37 2.93 -12.02
CA ASN A 43 0.04 3.87 -13.11
C ASN A 43 0.12 3.20 -14.50
N GLY A 44 1.09 2.30 -14.68
CA GLY A 44 1.22 1.47 -15.88
C GLY A 44 0.02 0.54 -16.06
N ILE A 45 -0.45 -0.10 -14.98
CA ILE A 45 -1.65 -0.95 -14.98
C ILE A 45 -2.87 -0.14 -15.45
N VAL A 46 -3.12 1.01 -14.82
CA VAL A 46 -4.25 1.89 -15.17
C VAL A 46 -4.21 2.24 -16.65
N LYS A 47 -3.06 2.69 -17.16
CA LYS A 47 -2.90 3.07 -18.57
C LYS A 47 -3.14 1.91 -19.50
N TYR A 48 -2.41 0.81 -19.35
CA TYR A 48 -2.47 -0.31 -20.29
C TYR A 48 -3.80 -1.08 -20.22
N VAL A 49 -4.44 -1.18 -19.04
CA VAL A 49 -5.79 -1.75 -18.94
C VAL A 49 -6.78 -0.87 -19.70
N ALA A 50 -6.69 0.46 -19.59
CA ALA A 50 -7.57 1.36 -20.36
C ALA A 50 -7.36 1.24 -21.87
N GLU A 51 -6.11 1.01 -22.31
CA GLU A 51 -5.76 0.85 -23.74
C GLU A 51 -6.21 -0.50 -24.31
N TYR A 52 -6.04 -1.60 -23.54
CA TYR A 52 -6.27 -2.96 -24.07
C TYR A 52 -7.55 -3.64 -23.56
N LYS A 53 -8.44 -2.93 -22.87
CA LYS A 53 -9.68 -3.48 -22.27
C LYS A 53 -10.60 -4.20 -23.27
N THR A 54 -10.52 -3.88 -24.57
CA THR A 54 -11.31 -4.52 -25.63
C THR A 54 -10.71 -5.84 -26.12
N SER A 55 -9.43 -6.12 -25.83
CA SER A 55 -8.73 -7.32 -26.26
C SER A 55 -8.46 -8.26 -25.09
N PHE A 56 -9.18 -9.39 -25.04
CA PHE A 56 -9.00 -10.41 -24.00
C PHE A 56 -7.55 -10.91 -23.89
N TYR A 57 -6.92 -11.23 -25.02
CA TYR A 57 -5.55 -11.79 -25.02
C TYR A 57 -4.51 -10.81 -24.50
N LYS A 58 -4.59 -9.54 -24.93
CA LYS A 58 -3.66 -8.50 -24.48
C LYS A 58 -3.85 -8.21 -22.99
N THR A 59 -5.10 -8.03 -22.55
CA THR A 59 -5.42 -7.78 -21.14
C THR A 59 -5.00 -8.95 -20.25
N ARG A 60 -5.24 -10.20 -20.68
CA ARG A 60 -4.81 -11.40 -19.96
C ARG A 60 -3.30 -11.43 -19.75
N SER A 61 -2.52 -11.23 -20.82
CA SER A 61 -1.05 -11.22 -20.71
C SER A 61 -0.56 -10.07 -19.82
N LEU A 62 -1.17 -8.90 -19.93
CA LEU A 62 -0.85 -7.71 -19.17
C LEU A 62 -1.10 -7.93 -17.66
N LEU A 63 -2.29 -8.41 -17.27
CA LEU A 63 -2.64 -8.63 -15.87
C LEU A 63 -1.82 -9.77 -15.24
N ALA A 64 -1.52 -10.83 -15.99
CA ALA A 64 -0.68 -11.93 -15.50
C ALA A 64 0.75 -11.46 -15.19
N ASN A 65 1.36 -10.66 -16.10
CA ASN A 65 2.70 -10.12 -15.87
C ASN A 65 2.72 -9.07 -14.72
N ALA A 66 1.68 -8.24 -14.63
CA ALA A 66 1.56 -7.26 -13.55
C ALA A 66 1.39 -7.95 -12.18
N LEU A 67 0.57 -9.01 -12.10
CA LEU A 67 0.40 -9.80 -10.88
C LEU A 67 1.72 -10.44 -10.46
N LEU A 68 2.47 -11.03 -11.40
CA LEU A 68 3.77 -11.63 -11.13
C LEU A 68 4.73 -10.60 -10.51
N ILE A 69 4.86 -9.41 -11.13
CA ILE A 69 5.72 -8.34 -10.60
C ILE A 69 5.27 -7.93 -9.19
N THR A 70 3.97 -7.70 -8.99
CA THR A 70 3.44 -7.31 -7.68
C THR A 70 3.71 -8.35 -6.61
N VAL A 71 3.49 -9.65 -6.89
CA VAL A 71 3.76 -10.73 -5.93
C VAL A 71 5.25 -10.86 -5.63
N MET A 72 6.11 -10.82 -6.64
CA MET A 72 7.56 -10.90 -6.42
C MET A 72 8.09 -9.71 -5.62
N CYS A 73 7.71 -8.49 -5.99
CA CYS A 73 8.15 -7.28 -5.28
C CYS A 73 7.62 -7.26 -3.83
N SER A 74 6.34 -7.63 -3.60
CA SER A 74 5.78 -7.69 -2.26
C SER A 74 6.44 -8.76 -1.39
N PHE A 75 6.80 -9.90 -1.96
CA PHE A 75 7.51 -10.96 -1.26
C PHE A 75 8.91 -10.52 -0.84
N VAL A 76 9.68 -9.90 -1.76
CA VAL A 76 11.01 -9.36 -1.46
C VAL A 76 10.94 -8.27 -0.39
N CYS A 77 10.00 -7.31 -0.52
CA CYS A 77 9.79 -6.27 0.49
C CYS A 77 9.38 -6.86 1.85
N GLY A 78 8.49 -7.87 1.85
CA GLY A 78 8.05 -8.55 3.06
C GLY A 78 9.19 -9.22 3.80
N ILE A 79 10.00 -10.03 3.11
CA ILE A 79 11.18 -10.66 3.69
C ILE A 79 12.17 -9.61 4.19
N GLY A 80 12.45 -8.58 3.40
CA GLY A 80 13.35 -7.50 3.80
C GLY A 80 12.91 -6.82 5.10
N MET A 81 11.62 -6.51 5.26
CA MET A 81 11.09 -5.94 6.50
C MET A 81 11.18 -6.89 7.69
N MET A 82 10.98 -8.20 7.47
CA MET A 82 11.08 -9.20 8.54
C MET A 82 12.53 -9.43 8.99
N VAL A 83 13.49 -9.42 8.06
CA VAL A 83 14.92 -9.62 8.37
C VAL A 83 15.51 -8.40 9.06
N PHE A 84 15.21 -7.19 8.56
CA PHE A 84 15.77 -5.93 9.07
C PHE A 84 14.82 -5.20 10.04
N HIS A 85 13.90 -5.89 10.71
CA HIS A 85 12.86 -5.28 11.54
C HIS A 85 13.41 -4.38 12.66
N THR A 86 14.49 -4.78 13.33
CA THR A 86 15.13 -4.00 14.40
C THR A 86 15.86 -2.78 13.87
N ASP A 87 16.59 -2.93 12.77
CA ASP A 87 17.33 -1.83 12.15
C ASP A 87 16.38 -0.78 11.59
N LEU A 88 15.29 -1.23 10.93
CA LEU A 88 14.23 -0.34 10.43
C LEU A 88 13.53 0.40 11.58
N SER A 89 13.25 -0.28 12.70
CA SER A 89 12.66 0.33 13.87
C SER A 89 13.56 1.41 14.45
N ASN A 90 14.84 1.11 14.65
CA ASN A 90 15.83 2.06 15.13
C ASN A 90 16.00 3.25 14.17
N TRP A 91 16.02 2.99 12.88
CA TRP A 91 16.25 4.03 11.89
C TRP A 91 15.07 4.97 11.71
N ILE A 92 13.83 4.43 11.73
CA ILE A 92 12.60 5.18 11.46
C ILE A 92 11.97 5.74 12.73
N MET A 93 11.92 4.95 13.82
CA MET A 93 11.20 5.29 15.04
C MET A 93 12.12 5.63 16.21
N LEU A 94 13.45 5.56 16.02
CA LEU A 94 14.48 5.79 17.04
C LEU A 94 14.35 4.88 18.28
N SER A 95 13.68 3.74 18.16
CA SER A 95 13.52 2.75 19.21
C SER A 95 13.43 1.33 18.65
N PRO A 96 14.13 0.35 19.23
CA PRO A 96 14.05 -1.05 18.81
C PRO A 96 12.70 -1.71 19.18
N GLU A 97 11.96 -1.13 20.13
CA GLU A 97 10.72 -1.70 20.69
C GLU A 97 9.61 -1.89 19.63
N TYR A 98 9.62 -1.10 18.55
CA TYR A 98 8.60 -1.14 17.52
C TYR A 98 8.93 -2.11 16.37
N GLY A 99 9.98 -2.94 16.51
CA GLY A 99 10.38 -3.92 15.50
C GLY A 99 9.26 -4.88 15.07
N TYR A 100 8.37 -5.25 16.02
CA TYR A 100 7.22 -6.11 15.73
C TYR A 100 6.26 -5.52 14.67
N VAL A 101 6.16 -4.19 14.55
CA VAL A 101 5.32 -3.51 13.55
C VAL A 101 5.80 -3.85 12.13
N PHE A 102 7.12 -3.91 11.92
CA PHE A 102 7.71 -4.25 10.62
C PHE A 102 7.56 -5.73 10.29
N ILE A 103 7.57 -6.62 11.31
CA ILE A 103 7.28 -8.05 11.11
C ILE A 103 5.83 -8.23 10.67
N VAL A 104 4.87 -7.62 11.38
CA VAL A 104 3.45 -7.68 11.04
C VAL A 104 3.20 -7.10 9.64
N PHE A 105 3.83 -5.97 9.32
CA PHE A 105 3.72 -5.38 7.99
C PHE A 105 4.34 -6.28 6.91
N GLY A 106 5.49 -6.89 7.19
CA GLY A 106 6.15 -7.84 6.28
C GLY A 106 5.26 -9.02 5.90
N ILE A 107 4.50 -9.57 6.86
CA ILE A 107 3.54 -10.66 6.60
C ILE A 107 2.34 -10.15 5.78
N THR A 108 1.85 -8.95 6.06
CA THR A 108 0.60 -8.44 5.48
C THR A 108 0.80 -7.65 4.18
N VAL A 109 2.02 -7.27 3.84
CA VAL A 109 2.33 -6.42 2.67
C VAL A 109 1.87 -7.02 1.33
N ILE A 110 1.83 -8.34 1.21
CA ILE A 110 1.34 -9.02 0.01
C ILE A 110 -0.16 -8.74 -0.22
N LEU A 111 -0.96 -8.73 0.85
CA LEU A 111 -2.39 -8.39 0.77
C LEU A 111 -2.55 -6.90 0.47
N TYR A 112 -1.70 -6.06 1.07
CA TYR A 112 -1.64 -4.62 0.81
C TYR A 112 -1.37 -4.32 -0.68
N ALA A 113 -0.32 -4.92 -1.25
CA ALA A 113 0.04 -4.77 -2.65
C ALA A 113 -1.06 -5.31 -3.59
N SER A 114 -1.68 -6.44 -3.22
CA SER A 114 -2.80 -7.03 -3.96
C SER A 114 -4.04 -6.14 -3.96
N ASN A 115 -4.33 -5.44 -2.85
CA ASN A 115 -5.41 -4.46 -2.79
C ASN A 115 -5.18 -3.30 -3.77
N THR A 116 -3.97 -2.74 -3.75
CA THR A 116 -3.58 -1.63 -4.63
C THR A 116 -3.60 -2.06 -6.11
N PHE A 117 -3.18 -3.29 -6.40
CA PHE A 117 -3.25 -3.89 -7.73
C PHE A 117 -4.71 -3.99 -8.24
N LEU A 118 -5.64 -4.51 -7.43
CA LEU A 118 -7.06 -4.60 -7.78
C LEU A 118 -7.68 -3.22 -8.02
N ILE A 119 -7.38 -2.25 -7.16
CA ILE A 119 -7.86 -0.86 -7.30
C ILE A 119 -7.35 -0.24 -8.62
N SER A 120 -6.10 -0.51 -9.00
CA SER A 120 -5.51 -0.04 -10.26
C SER A 120 -6.22 -0.63 -11.48
N ILE A 121 -6.61 -1.92 -11.42
CA ILE A 121 -7.40 -2.55 -12.50
C ILE A 121 -8.78 -1.90 -12.60
N VAL A 122 -9.49 -1.74 -11.48
CA VAL A 122 -10.81 -1.08 -11.45
C VAL A 122 -10.75 0.32 -12.08
N ASN A 123 -9.71 1.07 -11.75
CA ASN A 123 -9.48 2.42 -12.31
C ASN A 123 -9.17 2.35 -13.82
N GLY A 124 -8.35 1.40 -14.27
CA GLY A 124 -8.03 1.18 -15.68
C GLY A 124 -9.25 0.84 -16.53
N TYR A 125 -10.18 0.03 -16.00
CA TYR A 125 -11.48 -0.24 -16.67
C TYR A 125 -12.44 0.94 -16.62
N LYS A 126 -12.09 2.05 -15.95
CA LYS A 126 -12.96 3.21 -15.72
C LYS A 126 -14.28 2.84 -15.01
N ALA A 127 -14.26 1.83 -14.15
CA ALA A 127 -15.41 1.38 -13.36
C ALA A 127 -15.62 2.32 -12.15
N TYR A 128 -15.90 3.60 -12.42
CA TYR A 128 -15.93 4.65 -11.41
C TYR A 128 -16.89 4.38 -10.24
N LYS A 129 -18.05 3.77 -10.51
CA LYS A 129 -19.00 3.41 -9.43
C LYS A 129 -18.37 2.42 -8.43
N THR A 130 -17.69 1.39 -8.94
CA THR A 130 -17.00 0.40 -8.11
C THR A 130 -15.80 1.02 -7.40
N TYR A 131 -15.02 1.84 -8.10
CA TYR A 131 -13.89 2.57 -7.55
C TYR A 131 -14.29 3.47 -6.37
N ILE A 132 -15.37 4.25 -6.51
CA ILE A 132 -15.89 5.12 -5.45
C ILE A 132 -16.36 4.29 -4.25
N LYS A 133 -17.10 3.19 -4.48
CA LYS A 133 -17.55 2.29 -3.39
C LYS A 133 -16.37 1.71 -2.61
N ILE A 134 -15.32 1.26 -3.30
CA ILE A 134 -14.10 0.74 -2.66
C ILE A 134 -13.43 1.83 -1.82
N ASN A 135 -13.29 3.05 -2.36
CA ASN A 135 -12.66 4.16 -1.61
C ASN A 135 -13.48 4.59 -0.38
N ILE A 136 -14.82 4.57 -0.48
CA ILE A 136 -15.68 4.84 0.68
C ILE A 136 -15.51 3.74 1.73
N ALA A 137 -15.56 2.47 1.33
CA ALA A 137 -15.34 1.34 2.23
C ALA A 137 -13.95 1.39 2.88
N ASN A 138 -12.91 1.69 2.09
CA ASN A 138 -11.54 1.89 2.58
C ASN A 138 -11.48 2.99 3.65
N SER A 139 -12.12 4.14 3.38
CA SER A 139 -12.15 5.28 4.32
C SER A 139 -12.87 4.94 5.62
N ILE A 140 -14.01 4.25 5.54
CA ILE A 140 -14.80 3.84 6.73
C ILE A 140 -14.03 2.78 7.52
N THR A 141 -13.52 1.74 6.86
CA THR A 141 -12.73 0.68 7.51
C THR A 141 -11.48 1.26 8.16
N GLY A 142 -10.75 2.13 7.45
CA GLY A 142 -9.56 2.79 7.98
C GLY A 142 -9.87 3.63 9.23
N LEU A 143 -10.97 4.40 9.23
CA LEU A 143 -11.39 5.20 10.37
C LEU A 143 -11.76 4.30 11.56
N LEU A 144 -12.60 3.30 11.36
CA LEU A 144 -13.03 2.38 12.42
C LEU A 144 -11.83 1.64 13.02
N PHE A 145 -10.95 1.07 12.19
CA PHE A 145 -9.74 0.41 12.65
C PHE A 145 -8.83 1.36 13.45
N THR A 146 -8.58 2.56 12.92
CA THR A 146 -7.73 3.54 13.60
C THR A 146 -8.31 3.93 14.95
N VAL A 147 -9.59 4.26 15.03
CA VAL A 147 -10.24 4.69 16.29
C VAL A 147 -10.27 3.56 17.29
N VAL A 148 -10.75 2.37 16.90
CA VAL A 148 -10.89 1.24 17.83
C VAL A 148 -9.53 0.76 18.34
N PHE A 149 -8.55 0.55 17.46
CA PHE A 149 -7.24 0.05 17.87
C PHE A 149 -6.45 1.08 18.66
N THR A 150 -6.54 2.37 18.31
CA THR A 150 -5.89 3.43 19.09
C THR A 150 -6.53 3.57 20.47
N TRP A 151 -7.86 3.43 20.58
CA TRP A 151 -8.55 3.51 21.86
C TRP A 151 -8.21 2.32 22.78
N LEU A 152 -8.11 1.10 22.23
CA LEU A 152 -7.84 -0.12 23.02
C LEU A 152 -6.35 -0.26 23.38
N TYR A 153 -5.44 0.06 22.47
CA TYR A 153 -4.00 -0.23 22.59
C TYR A 153 -3.09 1.00 22.48
N GLY A 154 -3.66 2.21 22.51
CA GLY A 154 -2.88 3.45 22.42
C GLY A 154 -2.01 3.52 21.17
N LEU A 155 -0.75 3.92 21.36
CA LEU A 155 0.23 4.07 20.26
C LEU A 155 0.47 2.74 19.53
N GLN A 156 0.61 1.62 20.24
CA GLN A 156 0.85 0.31 19.62
C GLN A 156 -0.30 -0.06 18.67
N GLY A 157 -1.54 0.18 19.08
CA GLY A 157 -2.72 -0.03 18.23
C GLY A 157 -2.73 0.83 16.99
N ALA A 158 -2.35 2.12 17.11
CA ALA A 158 -2.25 3.03 15.98
C ALA A 158 -1.18 2.58 14.96
N LEU A 159 -0.02 2.10 15.42
CA LEU A 159 1.07 1.62 14.57
C LEU A 159 0.69 0.34 13.82
N ILE A 160 0.10 -0.64 14.52
CA ILE A 160 -0.40 -1.88 13.89
C ILE A 160 -1.48 -1.55 12.86
N CYS A 161 -2.42 -0.66 13.22
CA CYS A 161 -3.47 -0.25 12.30
C CYS A 161 -2.91 0.39 11.03
N ALA A 162 -1.96 1.30 11.14
CA ALA A 162 -1.35 1.99 9.99
C ALA A 162 -0.74 1.01 8.98
N THR A 163 -0.25 -0.14 9.42
CA THR A 163 0.38 -1.15 8.57
C THR A 163 -0.60 -2.21 8.06
N THR A 164 -1.71 -2.49 8.78
CA THR A 164 -2.55 -3.67 8.50
C THR A 164 -3.92 -3.33 7.90
N TYR A 165 -4.48 -2.12 8.11
CA TYR A 165 -5.86 -1.82 7.68
C TYR A 165 -6.10 -2.05 6.17
N GLN A 166 -5.13 -1.71 5.33
CA GLN A 166 -5.22 -1.92 3.87
C GLN A 166 -5.29 -3.42 3.50
N SER A 167 -4.62 -4.26 4.29
CA SER A 167 -4.67 -5.72 4.10
C SER A 167 -6.06 -6.28 4.45
N VAL A 168 -6.73 -5.68 5.43
CA VAL A 168 -8.13 -6.02 5.74
C VAL A 168 -9.07 -5.54 4.64
N VAL A 169 -8.85 -4.32 4.14
CA VAL A 169 -9.63 -3.76 3.02
C VAL A 169 -9.49 -4.59 1.75
N PHE A 170 -8.39 -5.32 1.56
CA PHE A 170 -8.23 -6.25 0.44
C PHE A 170 -9.41 -7.22 0.30
N PHE A 171 -9.89 -7.82 1.39
CA PHE A 171 -11.01 -8.73 1.36
C PHE A 171 -12.32 -8.03 0.95
N VAL A 172 -12.52 -6.79 1.40
CA VAL A 172 -13.66 -5.96 0.99
C VAL A 172 -13.57 -5.62 -0.49
N THR A 173 -12.39 -5.23 -0.96
CA THR A 173 -12.15 -4.96 -2.38
C THR A 173 -12.38 -6.20 -3.22
N LEU A 174 -11.86 -7.35 -2.81
CA LEU A 174 -12.05 -8.64 -3.50
C LEU A 174 -13.53 -8.99 -3.62
N TYR A 175 -14.31 -8.82 -2.54
CA TYR A 175 -15.75 -9.03 -2.56
C TYR A 175 -16.46 -8.06 -3.53
N MET A 176 -16.02 -6.79 -3.61
CA MET A 176 -16.65 -5.82 -4.51
C MET A 176 -16.31 -6.05 -5.99
N VAL A 177 -15.14 -6.61 -6.28
CA VAL A 177 -14.71 -6.85 -7.67
C VAL A 177 -15.06 -8.24 -8.21
N HIS A 178 -15.48 -9.21 -7.37
CA HIS A 178 -15.71 -10.59 -7.80
C HIS A 178 -16.75 -10.72 -8.93
N LYS A 179 -17.71 -9.80 -9.04
CA LYS A 179 -18.74 -9.75 -10.09
C LYS A 179 -18.28 -9.08 -11.38
N GLN A 180 -17.06 -8.53 -11.40
CA GLN A 180 -16.55 -7.86 -12.60
C GLN A 180 -16.12 -8.89 -13.67
N PRO A 181 -16.35 -8.63 -14.95
CA PRO A 181 -16.02 -9.56 -16.03
C PRO A 181 -14.55 -9.98 -16.05
N TRP A 182 -13.65 -9.08 -15.64
CA TRP A 182 -12.20 -9.31 -15.60
C TRP A 182 -11.73 -10.00 -14.32
N ALA A 183 -12.57 -10.18 -13.29
CA ALA A 183 -12.23 -10.86 -12.04
C ALA A 183 -12.09 -12.38 -12.20
N ASN A 184 -12.36 -12.92 -13.39
CA ASN A 184 -12.19 -14.35 -13.65
C ASN A 184 -10.69 -14.71 -13.66
N LEU A 185 -10.34 -15.80 -12.98
CA LEU A 185 -8.97 -16.33 -12.90
C LEU A 185 -8.31 -16.55 -14.28
N LYS A 186 -9.11 -16.71 -15.35
CA LYS A 186 -8.61 -16.82 -16.73
C LYS A 186 -7.80 -15.59 -17.17
N TYR A 187 -8.11 -14.40 -16.64
CA TYR A 187 -7.37 -13.17 -16.96
C TYR A 187 -5.98 -13.10 -16.31
N PHE A 188 -5.74 -13.88 -15.26
CA PHE A 188 -4.47 -13.89 -14.53
C PHE A 188 -3.52 -15.04 -14.93
N LYS A 189 -3.98 -15.97 -15.78
CA LYS A 189 -3.19 -17.09 -16.32
C LYS A 189 -2.67 -16.78 -17.71
N GLY A 190 -1.82 -15.74 -17.87
CA GLY A 190 -1.18 -15.36 -19.13
C GLY A 190 0.24 -15.90 -19.27
N ARG A 191 0.80 -15.83 -20.50
CA ARG A 191 2.22 -16.10 -20.73
C ARG A 191 3.06 -14.91 -20.28
N ILE A 192 4.24 -15.19 -19.73
CA ILE A 192 5.24 -14.16 -19.40
C ILE A 192 5.74 -13.53 -20.70
N ASN A 193 5.70 -12.20 -20.77
CA ASN A 193 6.13 -11.44 -21.94
C ASN A 193 7.14 -10.36 -21.51
N GLN A 194 8.39 -10.55 -21.91
CA GLN A 194 9.48 -9.65 -21.56
C GLN A 194 9.25 -8.19 -22.00
N ASN A 195 8.60 -7.98 -23.14
CA ASN A 195 8.30 -6.62 -23.61
C ASN A 195 7.31 -5.90 -22.67
N ILE A 196 6.31 -6.61 -22.15
CA ILE A 196 5.35 -6.08 -21.18
C ILE A 196 6.09 -5.74 -19.88
N ILE A 197 6.93 -6.64 -19.39
CA ILE A 197 7.75 -6.41 -18.17
C ILE A 197 8.66 -5.19 -18.36
N ARG A 198 9.35 -5.07 -19.48
CA ARG A 198 10.21 -3.93 -19.79
C ARG A 198 9.43 -2.60 -19.79
N ASN A 199 8.22 -2.62 -20.34
CA ASN A 199 7.36 -1.44 -20.34
C ASN A 199 6.91 -1.07 -18.92
N TYR A 200 6.56 -2.04 -18.08
CA TYR A 200 6.24 -1.80 -16.67
C TYR A 200 7.45 -1.23 -15.91
N LEU A 201 8.67 -1.75 -16.13
CA LEU A 201 9.88 -1.24 -15.48
C LEU A 201 10.15 0.24 -15.81
N LYS A 202 9.87 0.69 -17.03
CA LYS A 202 9.96 2.13 -17.37
C LYS A 202 9.00 2.98 -16.54
N TYR A 203 7.75 2.51 -16.37
CA TYR A 203 6.77 3.19 -15.50
C TYR A 203 7.16 3.12 -14.03
N ALA A 204 7.74 2.01 -13.58
CA ALA A 204 8.22 1.85 -12.22
C ALA A 204 9.28 2.88 -11.88
N LEU A 205 10.31 3.04 -12.72
CA LEU A 205 11.37 4.03 -12.52
C LEU A 205 10.81 5.46 -12.46
N MET A 206 9.93 5.82 -13.40
CA MET A 206 9.28 7.13 -13.42
C MET A 206 8.46 7.38 -12.14
N THR A 207 7.69 6.38 -11.71
CA THR A 207 6.85 6.49 -10.51
C THR A 207 7.70 6.58 -9.24
N LEU A 208 8.76 5.77 -9.11
CA LEU A 208 9.65 5.78 -7.95
C LEU A 208 10.32 7.15 -7.77
N VAL A 209 10.82 7.75 -8.84
CA VAL A 209 11.42 9.08 -8.77
C VAL A 209 10.37 10.13 -8.41
N ALA A 210 9.20 10.12 -9.05
CA ALA A 210 8.16 11.13 -8.84
C ALA A 210 7.54 11.07 -7.44
N VAL A 211 7.32 9.86 -6.90
CA VAL A 211 6.56 9.66 -5.66
C VAL A 211 7.48 9.45 -4.46
N GLY A 212 8.67 8.90 -4.65
CA GLY A 212 9.62 8.59 -3.56
C GLY A 212 10.28 9.83 -2.96
N THR A 213 10.45 10.91 -3.72
CA THR A 213 11.19 12.10 -3.29
C THR A 213 10.61 12.75 -2.03
N MET A 214 9.30 12.95 -1.98
CA MET A 214 8.63 13.62 -0.85
C MET A 214 8.69 12.81 0.45
N PRO A 215 8.30 11.51 0.50
CA PRO A 215 8.38 10.72 1.72
C PRO A 215 9.80 10.57 2.25
N VAL A 216 10.79 10.38 1.36
CA VAL A 216 12.19 10.28 1.75
C VAL A 216 12.66 11.59 2.40
N ALA A 217 12.38 12.74 1.77
CA ALA A 217 12.71 14.04 2.34
C ALA A 217 12.05 14.25 3.71
N GLN A 218 10.78 13.88 3.88
CA GLN A 218 10.07 14.00 5.15
C GLN A 218 10.66 13.09 6.23
N ILE A 219 11.06 11.86 5.91
CA ILE A 219 11.74 10.97 6.86
C ILE A 219 13.05 11.59 7.34
N LEU A 220 13.88 12.11 6.43
CA LEU A 220 15.16 12.71 6.76
C LEU A 220 15.01 13.97 7.63
N ILE A 221 14.10 14.87 7.25
CA ILE A 221 13.84 16.11 8.00
C ILE A 221 13.31 15.79 9.40
N ARG A 222 12.32 14.92 9.52
CA ARG A 222 11.75 14.54 10.82
C ARG A 222 12.76 13.84 11.70
N ARG A 223 13.58 12.96 11.14
CA ARG A 223 14.66 12.31 11.88
C ARG A 223 15.67 13.33 12.41
N TYR A 224 16.08 14.30 11.58
CA TYR A 224 16.97 15.37 12.01
C TYR A 224 16.38 16.15 13.19
N ILE A 225 15.12 16.54 13.12
CA ILE A 225 14.42 17.28 14.19
C ILE A 225 14.34 16.43 15.46
N MET A 226 14.01 15.13 15.38
CA MET A 226 13.89 14.25 16.54
C MET A 226 15.23 13.95 17.25
N VAL A 227 16.34 14.01 16.52
CA VAL A 227 17.68 13.79 17.10
C VAL A 227 18.28 15.08 17.65
N SER A 228 17.85 16.24 17.14
CA SER A 228 18.38 17.56 17.53
C SER A 228 17.62 18.22 18.69
N LEU A 229 16.47 17.69 19.08
CA LEU A 229 15.66 18.12 20.24
C LEU A 229 15.79 17.14 21.42
#